data_5d2889da0d60637a6c0b76f1ae3337eb
#
_entry.id   5d2889da0d60637a6c0b76f1ae3337eb
#
_cell.length_a   1.000
_cell.length_b   1.000
_cell.length_c   1.000
_cell.angle_alpha   90.00
_cell.angle_beta   90.00
_cell.angle_gamma   90.00
#
_symmetry.space_group_name_H-M   'P 1'
#
loop_
_entity.id
_entity.type
_entity.pdbx_description
1 polymer ?
#
loop_
_entity_poly.entity_id
_entity_poly.type
_entity_poly.pdbx_seq_one_letter_code
_entity_poly.pdbx_strand_id
1 'polypeptide(L)'
;MYLRESSMPAQAQWEALFDVELILNRFGLTGEVAELGCGYGTFTLPLARRTADTVHAIDIDPAMIDTVRRRAAAERLTNIDARQRDVTAEGFGLEDRCDACLLFNILHGESPIELIREARRVLRPGGALAVIHWRSDLATPRGPSADIRPTAPMIVAWAAEAGGLKLDDGPFLLPPWHYGLKFKAV
;
A
#
# COMPACT_ATOMS: atom_id res chain seq x y z
N MET A 1 -18.38 2.72 -10.11
CA MET A 1 -18.97 1.88 -9.04
C MET A 1 -17.97 1.87 -7.90
N TYR A 2 -18.21 2.65 -6.85
CA TYR A 2 -17.30 2.73 -5.72
C TYR A 2 -17.22 1.38 -5.03
N LEU A 3 -16.06 0.76 -4.98
CA LEU A 3 -15.78 -0.39 -4.13
C LEU A 3 -15.71 0.11 -2.66
N ARG A 4 -16.86 0.41 -2.07
CA ARG A 4 -16.99 0.84 -0.66
C ARG A 4 -16.94 -0.33 0.33
N GLU A 5 -16.93 -1.57 -0.18
CA GLU A 5 -16.78 -2.78 0.61
C GLU A 5 -15.59 -3.57 0.07
N SER A 6 -14.72 -4.00 0.96
CA SER A 6 -13.62 -4.86 0.57
C SER A 6 -14.19 -6.23 0.18
N SER A 7 -14.16 -6.56 -1.12
CA SER A 7 -14.44 -7.93 -1.59
C SER A 7 -13.26 -8.87 -1.26
N MET A 8 -12.64 -8.67 -0.10
CA MET A 8 -11.48 -9.43 0.34
C MET A 8 -11.84 -10.89 0.56
N PRO A 9 -11.05 -11.85 0.09
CA PRO A 9 -11.23 -13.26 0.45
C PRO A 9 -10.97 -13.46 1.94
N ALA A 10 -11.24 -14.67 2.46
CA ALA A 10 -10.87 -14.99 3.83
C ALA A 10 -9.37 -14.70 4.09
N GLN A 11 -9.05 -14.19 5.28
CA GLN A 11 -7.71 -13.70 5.63
C GLN A 11 -6.57 -14.66 5.25
N ALA A 12 -6.69 -15.95 5.61
CA ALA A 12 -5.65 -16.92 5.31
C ALA A 12 -5.41 -17.12 3.79
N GLN A 13 -6.48 -17.01 2.99
CA GLN A 13 -6.37 -17.08 1.53
C GLN A 13 -5.69 -15.83 0.95
N TRP A 14 -5.97 -14.66 1.55
CA TRP A 14 -5.33 -13.42 1.16
C TRP A 14 -3.84 -13.43 1.49
N GLU A 15 -3.50 -13.75 2.73
CA GLU A 15 -2.11 -13.76 3.20
C GLU A 15 -1.23 -14.76 2.45
N ALA A 16 -1.80 -15.90 2.02
CA ALA A 16 -1.08 -16.90 1.22
C ALA A 16 -0.67 -16.41 -0.20
N LEU A 17 -1.16 -15.27 -0.64
CA LEU A 17 -0.79 -14.69 -1.96
C LEU A 17 0.53 -13.91 -1.93
N PHE A 18 1.12 -13.70 -0.75
CA PHE A 18 2.29 -12.83 -0.57
C PHE A 18 3.39 -13.52 0.23
N ASP A 19 4.61 -13.41 -0.25
CA ASP A 19 5.80 -13.55 0.60
C ASP A 19 6.10 -12.19 1.23
N VAL A 20 5.47 -11.91 2.37
CA VAL A 20 5.54 -10.60 3.05
C VAL A 20 6.98 -10.25 3.44
N GLU A 21 7.76 -11.23 3.91
CA GLU A 21 9.15 -11.02 4.31
C GLU A 21 10.02 -10.62 3.12
N LEU A 22 9.90 -11.34 2.00
CA LEU A 22 10.60 -11.02 0.76
C LEU A 22 10.22 -9.61 0.27
N ILE A 23 8.91 -9.30 0.27
CA ILE A 23 8.38 -8.01 -0.18
C ILE A 23 8.94 -6.87 0.66
N LEU A 24 8.81 -6.92 1.97
CA LEU A 24 9.28 -5.86 2.86
C LEU A 24 10.81 -5.71 2.83
N ASN A 25 11.55 -6.82 2.72
CA ASN A 25 13.00 -6.79 2.57
C ASN A 25 13.41 -6.13 1.24
N ARG A 26 12.68 -6.43 0.14
CA ARG A 26 12.97 -5.87 -1.18
C ARG A 26 12.79 -4.35 -1.23
N PHE A 27 11.76 -3.82 -0.53
CA PHE A 27 11.55 -2.38 -0.44
C PHE A 27 12.47 -1.68 0.56
N GLY A 28 12.91 -2.37 1.62
CA GLY A 28 13.80 -1.81 2.64
C GLY A 28 13.20 -0.58 3.32
N LEU A 29 11.91 -0.64 3.68
CA LEU A 29 11.19 0.49 4.30
C LEU A 29 11.54 0.60 5.79
N THR A 30 11.75 1.82 6.24
CA THR A 30 12.08 2.16 7.63
C THR A 30 11.39 3.46 8.03
N GLY A 31 11.37 3.78 9.32
CA GLY A 31 10.82 5.01 9.85
C GLY A 31 9.30 4.99 9.97
N GLU A 32 8.70 6.18 9.92
CA GLU A 32 7.25 6.38 10.00
C GLU A 32 6.61 6.05 8.63
N VAL A 33 5.62 5.17 8.63
CA VAL A 33 5.04 4.60 7.41
C VAL A 33 3.54 4.82 7.36
N ALA A 34 3.02 5.21 6.18
CA ALA A 34 1.58 5.22 5.89
C ALA A 34 1.23 4.09 4.92
N GLU A 35 0.20 3.32 5.21
CA GLU A 35 -0.34 2.26 4.34
C GLU A 35 -1.80 2.55 4.03
N LEU A 36 -2.14 2.65 2.74
CA LEU A 36 -3.50 2.79 2.26
C LEU A 36 -4.05 1.44 1.80
N GLY A 37 -5.27 1.11 2.25
CA GLY A 37 -5.90 -0.18 2.00
C GLY A 37 -5.22 -1.28 2.82
N CYS A 38 -5.07 -1.07 4.14
CA CYS A 38 -4.35 -1.99 5.02
C CYS A 38 -4.99 -3.38 5.12
N GLY A 39 -6.28 -3.49 4.80
CA GLY A 39 -7.01 -4.76 4.83
C GLY A 39 -6.88 -5.46 6.18
N TYR A 40 -6.49 -6.72 6.15
CA TYR A 40 -6.25 -7.51 7.37
C TYR A 40 -4.98 -7.12 8.15
N GLY A 41 -4.22 -6.11 7.69
CA GLY A 41 -2.92 -5.75 8.28
C GLY A 41 -1.79 -6.68 7.86
N THR A 42 -1.91 -7.30 6.70
CA THR A 42 -0.93 -8.25 6.15
C THR A 42 0.47 -7.67 6.06
N PHE A 43 0.59 -6.39 5.76
CA PHE A 43 1.87 -5.67 5.73
C PHE A 43 2.05 -4.77 6.96
N THR A 44 0.95 -4.19 7.49
CA THR A 44 0.95 -3.31 8.67
C THR A 44 1.65 -3.94 9.87
N LEU A 45 1.24 -5.15 10.27
CA LEU A 45 1.78 -5.78 11.48
C LEU A 45 3.27 -6.14 11.32
N PRO A 46 3.72 -6.77 10.22
CA PRO A 46 5.14 -7.01 10.00
C PRO A 46 5.98 -5.72 9.93
N LEU A 47 5.46 -4.64 9.37
CA LEU A 47 6.12 -3.33 9.39
C LEU A 47 6.26 -2.81 10.81
N ALA A 48 5.18 -2.84 11.60
CA ALA A 48 5.22 -2.37 12.99
C ALA A 48 6.20 -3.15 13.89
N ARG A 49 6.50 -4.41 13.56
CA ARG A 49 7.54 -5.19 14.25
C ARG A 49 8.96 -4.77 13.86
N ARG A 50 9.14 -4.10 12.70
CA ARG A 50 10.45 -3.74 12.12
C ARG A 50 10.88 -2.31 12.43
N THR A 51 9.96 -1.46 12.89
CA THR A 51 10.23 -0.06 13.24
C THR A 51 9.74 0.26 14.63
N ALA A 52 10.38 1.21 15.29
CA ALA A 52 9.87 1.83 16.52
C ALA A 52 8.93 3.01 16.24
N ASP A 53 8.93 3.49 14.99
CA ASP A 53 8.10 4.61 14.55
C ASP A 53 6.67 4.17 14.26
N THR A 54 5.78 5.14 14.08
CA THR A 54 4.35 4.86 13.85
C THR A 54 4.09 4.29 12.46
N VAL A 55 3.26 3.24 12.39
CA VAL A 55 2.67 2.73 11.16
C VAL A 55 1.21 3.18 11.11
N HIS A 56 0.90 4.10 10.20
CA HIS A 56 -0.46 4.59 9.95
C HIS A 56 -1.17 3.65 8.98
N ALA A 57 -2.09 2.85 9.51
CA ALA A 57 -2.87 1.89 8.74
C ALA A 57 -4.24 2.50 8.39
N ILE A 58 -4.50 2.72 7.12
CA ILE A 58 -5.71 3.38 6.66
C ILE A 58 -6.49 2.45 5.74
N ASP A 59 -7.79 2.35 6.00
CA ASP A 59 -8.73 1.62 5.15
C ASP A 59 -10.09 2.32 5.16
N ILE A 60 -10.85 2.17 4.08
CA ILE A 60 -12.21 2.67 4.00
C ILE A 60 -13.19 1.76 4.74
N ASP A 61 -12.87 0.47 4.86
CA ASP A 61 -13.71 -0.54 5.51
C ASP A 61 -13.44 -0.57 7.04
N PRO A 62 -14.41 -0.19 7.88
CA PRO A 62 -14.26 -0.22 9.32
C PRO A 62 -13.96 -1.63 9.88
N ALA A 63 -14.43 -2.70 9.22
CA ALA A 63 -14.16 -4.06 9.66
C ALA A 63 -12.69 -4.44 9.51
N MET A 64 -12.00 -3.89 8.51
CA MET A 64 -10.54 -4.06 8.34
C MET A 64 -9.80 -3.33 9.45
N ILE A 65 -10.18 -2.10 9.75
CA ILE A 65 -9.58 -1.32 10.83
C ILE A 65 -9.73 -2.02 12.19
N ASP A 66 -10.91 -2.53 12.49
CA ASP A 66 -11.16 -3.29 13.72
C ASP A 66 -10.34 -4.59 13.76
N THR A 67 -10.12 -5.22 12.62
CA THR A 67 -9.27 -6.41 12.50
C THR A 67 -7.80 -6.07 12.78
N VAL A 68 -7.28 -4.99 12.20
CA VAL A 68 -5.92 -4.52 12.46
C VAL A 68 -5.72 -4.20 13.95
N ARG A 69 -6.66 -3.47 14.56
CA ARG A 69 -6.60 -3.14 16.00
C ARG A 69 -6.58 -4.37 16.89
N ARG A 70 -7.45 -5.36 16.62
CA ARG A 70 -7.47 -6.62 17.39
C ARG A 70 -6.16 -7.39 17.24
N ARG A 71 -5.63 -7.48 16.04
CA ARG A 71 -4.36 -8.18 15.76
C ARG A 71 -3.19 -7.47 16.42
N ALA A 72 -3.13 -6.14 16.33
CA ALA A 72 -2.10 -5.33 17.00
C ALA A 72 -2.12 -5.54 18.52
N ALA A 73 -3.31 -5.51 19.14
CA ALA A 73 -3.47 -5.76 20.58
C ALA A 73 -3.03 -7.18 20.97
N ALA A 74 -3.39 -8.20 20.20
CA ALA A 74 -3.00 -9.59 20.45
C ALA A 74 -1.47 -9.76 20.42
N GLU A 75 -0.77 -9.01 19.59
CA GLU A 75 0.69 -9.02 19.45
C GLU A 75 1.40 -7.95 20.31
N ARG A 76 0.63 -7.16 21.07
CA ARG A 76 1.14 -6.06 21.91
C ARG A 76 1.93 -4.99 21.11
N LEU A 77 1.55 -4.77 19.88
CA LEU A 77 2.10 -3.70 19.04
C LEU A 77 1.41 -2.39 19.41
N THR A 78 2.17 -1.41 19.87
CA THR A 78 1.67 -0.10 20.35
C THR A 78 1.92 1.04 19.38
N ASN A 79 2.62 0.75 18.27
CA ASN A 79 3.04 1.72 17.27
C ASN A 79 2.21 1.67 15.98
N ILE A 80 0.99 1.14 16.03
CA ILE A 80 0.04 1.16 14.91
C ILE A 80 -1.07 2.17 15.19
N ASP A 81 -1.24 3.13 14.28
CA ASP A 81 -2.33 4.08 14.26
C ASP A 81 -3.32 3.70 13.15
N ALA A 82 -4.34 2.91 13.49
CA ALA A 82 -5.31 2.39 12.54
C ALA A 82 -6.56 3.30 12.47
N ARG A 83 -6.84 3.87 11.28
CA ARG A 83 -7.92 4.83 11.05
C ARG A 83 -8.79 4.44 9.86
N GLN A 84 -10.11 4.48 10.06
CA GLN A 84 -11.04 4.44 8.94
C GLN A 84 -11.02 5.79 8.23
N ARG A 85 -10.79 5.78 6.89
CA ARG A 85 -10.80 7.01 6.10
C ARG A 85 -11.00 6.73 4.62
N ASP A 86 -11.82 7.55 3.97
CA ASP A 86 -11.87 7.63 2.51
C ASP A 86 -10.81 8.62 2.04
N VAL A 87 -9.65 8.12 1.65
CA VAL A 87 -8.52 8.95 1.25
C VAL A 87 -8.81 9.78 0.00
N THR A 88 -9.70 9.32 -0.88
CA THR A 88 -10.07 10.07 -2.09
C THR A 88 -10.91 11.30 -1.76
N ALA A 89 -11.69 11.25 -0.67
CA ALA A 89 -12.55 12.35 -0.24
C ALA A 89 -11.88 13.24 0.84
N GLU A 90 -11.07 12.65 1.71
CA GLU A 90 -10.59 13.28 2.95
C GLU A 90 -9.06 13.39 3.03
N GLY A 91 -8.33 12.82 2.06
CA GLY A 91 -6.88 12.65 2.12
C GLY A 91 -6.43 11.73 3.26
N PHE A 92 -5.13 11.51 3.40
CA PHE A 92 -4.57 10.71 4.50
C PHE A 92 -4.69 11.36 5.88
N GLY A 93 -4.87 12.69 5.94
CA GLY A 93 -4.81 13.45 7.20
C GLY A 93 -3.39 13.55 7.79
N LEU A 94 -2.38 13.42 6.95
CA LEU A 94 -0.95 13.52 7.25
C LEU A 94 -0.30 14.40 6.18
N GLU A 95 0.76 15.14 6.52
CA GLU A 95 1.53 15.97 5.58
C GLU A 95 3.01 15.91 5.91
N ASP A 96 3.86 15.76 4.87
CA ASP A 96 5.35 15.82 4.93
C ASP A 96 5.94 15.10 6.15
N ARG A 97 5.35 13.97 6.53
CA ARG A 97 5.63 13.31 7.79
C ARG A 97 6.29 11.95 7.62
N CYS A 98 5.78 11.15 6.67
CA CYS A 98 6.17 9.76 6.57
C CYS A 98 7.47 9.56 5.80
N ASP A 99 8.26 8.59 6.25
CA ASP A 99 9.44 8.09 5.55
C ASP A 99 9.07 7.23 4.36
N ALA A 100 7.93 6.54 4.47
CA ALA A 100 7.41 5.70 3.41
C ALA A 100 5.88 5.76 3.33
N CYS A 101 5.35 5.53 2.12
CA CYS A 101 3.94 5.31 1.88
C CYS A 101 3.77 4.07 1.01
N LEU A 102 2.76 3.23 1.32
CA LEU A 102 2.44 2.01 0.61
C LEU A 102 1.11 2.13 -0.13
N LEU A 103 1.14 1.85 -1.43
CA LEU A 103 -0.03 1.70 -2.29
C LEU A 103 -0.01 0.29 -2.90
N PHE A 104 -0.51 -0.69 -2.13
CA PHE A 104 -0.42 -2.10 -2.49
C PHE A 104 -1.75 -2.62 -3.04
N ASN A 105 -1.77 -2.98 -4.33
CA ASN A 105 -2.91 -3.54 -5.04
C ASN A 105 -4.19 -2.67 -5.09
N ILE A 106 -4.06 -1.34 -5.04
CA ILE A 106 -5.19 -0.40 -5.00
C ILE A 106 -5.27 0.55 -6.20
N LEU A 107 -4.24 0.59 -7.06
CA LEU A 107 -4.17 1.54 -8.19
C LEU A 107 -4.98 1.13 -9.42
N HIS A 108 -5.83 0.11 -9.33
CA HIS A 108 -6.76 -0.29 -10.39
C HIS A 108 -8.13 0.40 -10.28
N GLY A 109 -8.31 1.28 -9.30
CA GLY A 109 -9.53 2.05 -9.10
C GLY A 109 -9.68 3.25 -10.05
N GLU A 110 -10.71 4.07 -9.82
CA GLU A 110 -11.09 5.18 -10.71
C GLU A 110 -10.13 6.38 -10.67
N SER A 111 -9.35 6.55 -9.60
CA SER A 111 -8.52 7.75 -9.37
C SER A 111 -7.08 7.43 -8.95
N PRO A 112 -6.32 6.64 -9.74
CA PRO A 112 -4.98 6.22 -9.33
C PRO A 112 -4.00 7.39 -9.19
N ILE A 113 -4.11 8.42 -10.03
CA ILE A 113 -3.24 9.60 -9.98
C ILE A 113 -3.48 10.41 -8.71
N GLU A 114 -4.74 10.56 -8.29
CA GLU A 114 -5.09 11.26 -7.04
C GLU A 114 -4.54 10.50 -5.82
N LEU A 115 -4.64 9.17 -5.81
CA LEU A 115 -4.05 8.35 -4.74
C LEU A 115 -2.52 8.49 -4.68
N ILE A 116 -1.85 8.54 -5.84
CA ILE A 116 -0.40 8.76 -5.92
C ILE A 116 -0.06 10.18 -5.45
N ARG A 117 -0.87 11.20 -5.80
CA ARG A 117 -0.68 12.58 -5.36
C ARG A 117 -0.82 12.71 -3.85
N GLU A 118 -1.84 12.06 -3.27
CA GLU A 118 -2.01 11.99 -1.83
C GLU A 118 -0.86 11.23 -1.14
N ALA A 119 -0.40 10.13 -1.70
CA ALA A 119 0.77 9.42 -1.19
C ALA A 119 2.03 10.30 -1.21
N ARG A 120 2.23 11.12 -2.27
CA ARG A 120 3.32 12.09 -2.32
C ARG A 120 3.19 13.15 -1.22
N ARG A 121 1.97 13.63 -0.95
CA ARG A 121 1.71 14.68 0.04
C ARG A 121 2.08 14.25 1.47
N VAL A 122 1.93 12.98 1.81
CA VAL A 122 2.28 12.48 3.15
C VAL A 122 3.78 12.20 3.31
N LEU A 123 4.50 12.05 2.20
CA LEU A 123 5.93 11.77 2.22
C LEU A 123 6.75 13.04 2.45
N ARG A 124 7.66 12.98 3.40
CA ARG A 124 8.70 14.00 3.55
C ARG A 124 9.66 13.99 2.35
N PRO A 125 10.40 15.07 2.10
CA PRO A 125 11.45 15.08 1.07
C PRO A 125 12.40 13.91 1.24
N GLY A 126 12.64 13.15 0.16
CA GLY A 126 13.46 11.93 0.19
C GLY A 126 12.74 10.67 0.64
N GLY A 127 11.49 10.76 1.09
CA GLY A 127 10.66 9.61 1.48
C GLY A 127 10.35 8.69 0.29
N ALA A 128 9.98 7.44 0.59
CA ALA A 128 9.76 6.39 -0.41
C ALA A 128 8.27 6.09 -0.63
N LEU A 129 7.82 6.12 -1.89
CA LEU A 129 6.54 5.52 -2.27
C LEU A 129 6.80 4.08 -2.76
N ALA A 130 6.25 3.10 -2.06
CA ALA A 130 6.27 1.70 -2.43
C ALA A 130 4.95 1.31 -3.10
N VAL A 131 5.02 0.75 -4.28
CA VAL A 131 3.85 0.30 -5.03
C VAL A 131 3.99 -1.18 -5.37
N ILE A 132 2.93 -1.95 -5.09
CA ILE A 132 2.79 -3.33 -5.56
C ILE A 132 1.51 -3.43 -6.38
N HIS A 133 1.57 -4.18 -7.48
CA HIS A 133 0.36 -4.53 -8.22
C HIS A 133 0.43 -5.93 -8.79
N TRP A 134 -0.76 -6.50 -9.03
CA TRP A 134 -0.94 -7.74 -9.75
C TRP A 134 -0.36 -7.64 -11.15
N ARG A 135 0.33 -8.67 -11.57
CA ARG A 135 0.78 -8.80 -12.96
C ARG A 135 -0.42 -8.94 -13.89
N SER A 136 -0.40 -8.19 -15.00
CA SER A 136 -1.42 -8.25 -16.05
C SER A 136 -1.09 -9.28 -17.16
N ASP A 137 0.16 -9.77 -17.20
CA ASP A 137 0.69 -10.67 -18.21
C ASP A 137 0.53 -12.16 -17.90
N LEU A 138 -0.11 -12.48 -16.77
CA LEU A 138 -0.38 -13.86 -16.39
C LEU A 138 -1.72 -14.03 -15.67
N ALA A 139 -2.27 -15.24 -15.73
CA ALA A 139 -3.44 -15.61 -14.93
C ALA A 139 -3.05 -15.71 -13.45
N THR A 140 -3.84 -15.10 -12.58
CA THR A 140 -3.64 -15.13 -11.13
C THR A 140 -4.84 -15.77 -10.45
N PRO A 141 -4.69 -16.40 -9.28
CA PRO A 141 -5.80 -17.05 -8.59
C PRO A 141 -6.82 -16.04 -8.04
N ARG A 142 -6.43 -14.77 -7.94
CA ARG A 142 -7.21 -13.65 -7.38
C ARG A 142 -6.77 -12.33 -7.98
N GLY A 143 -7.40 -11.25 -7.53
CA GLY A 143 -7.14 -9.88 -7.96
C GLY A 143 -8.22 -9.37 -8.91
N PRO A 144 -8.14 -8.11 -9.32
CA PRO A 144 -9.04 -7.54 -10.33
C PRO A 144 -8.86 -8.25 -11.69
N SER A 145 -9.80 -8.07 -12.60
CA SER A 145 -9.65 -8.59 -13.97
C SER A 145 -8.39 -8.03 -14.66
N ALA A 146 -7.78 -8.80 -15.53
CA ALA A 146 -6.47 -8.46 -16.11
C ALA A 146 -6.49 -7.14 -16.91
N ASP A 147 -7.63 -6.80 -17.51
CA ASP A 147 -7.85 -5.59 -18.30
C ASP A 147 -7.79 -4.29 -17.52
N ILE A 148 -8.09 -4.34 -16.20
CA ILE A 148 -8.00 -3.14 -15.33
C ILE A 148 -6.73 -3.12 -14.46
N ARG A 149 -5.85 -4.11 -14.60
CA ARG A 149 -4.57 -4.11 -13.87
C ARG A 149 -3.60 -3.13 -14.52
N PRO A 150 -3.14 -2.10 -13.80
CA PRO A 150 -2.13 -1.21 -14.37
C PRO A 150 -0.84 -1.98 -14.65
N THR A 151 -0.19 -1.63 -15.74
CA THR A 151 1.18 -2.07 -16.02
C THR A 151 2.19 -1.16 -15.33
N ALA A 152 3.41 -1.62 -15.14
CA ALA A 152 4.46 -0.80 -14.54
C ALA A 152 4.70 0.53 -15.30
N PRO A 153 4.75 0.57 -16.65
CA PRO A 153 4.83 1.83 -17.37
C PRO A 153 3.67 2.79 -17.13
N MET A 154 2.44 2.28 -16.95
CA MET A 154 1.28 3.12 -16.61
C MET A 154 1.47 3.78 -15.25
N ILE A 155 1.87 3.03 -14.22
CA ILE A 155 2.10 3.57 -12.88
C ILE A 155 3.24 4.61 -12.89
N VAL A 156 4.31 4.38 -13.66
CA VAL A 156 5.39 5.36 -13.84
C VAL A 156 4.87 6.65 -14.48
N ALA A 157 4.01 6.54 -15.51
CA ALA A 157 3.40 7.71 -16.15
C ALA A 157 2.48 8.48 -15.17
N TRP A 158 1.66 7.77 -14.39
CA TRP A 158 0.80 8.38 -13.36
C TRP A 158 1.61 9.07 -12.24
N ALA A 159 2.73 8.48 -11.82
CA ALA A 159 3.62 9.11 -10.83
C ALA A 159 4.27 10.39 -11.39
N ALA A 160 4.65 10.40 -12.66
CA ALA A 160 5.15 11.60 -13.33
C ALA A 160 4.08 12.69 -13.44
N GLU A 161 2.82 12.32 -13.75
CA GLU A 161 1.69 13.24 -13.81
C GLU A 161 1.29 13.77 -12.42
N ALA A 162 1.33 12.94 -11.40
CA ALA A 162 1.09 13.35 -10.02
C ALA A 162 2.12 14.41 -9.56
N GLY A 163 3.37 14.29 -10.03
CA GLY A 163 4.46 15.20 -9.74
C GLY A 163 5.18 14.91 -8.40
N GLY A 164 6.40 15.42 -8.26
CA GLY A 164 7.18 15.32 -7.03
C GLY A 164 7.68 13.90 -6.69
N LEU A 165 7.66 12.97 -7.63
CA LEU A 165 8.11 11.59 -7.49
C LEU A 165 9.06 11.22 -8.63
N LYS A 166 10.14 10.53 -8.29
CA LYS A 166 11.10 9.98 -9.25
C LYS A 166 11.21 8.48 -9.04
N LEU A 167 11.15 7.69 -10.13
CA LEU A 167 11.40 6.25 -10.05
C LEU A 167 12.81 6.01 -9.50
N ASP A 168 12.90 5.28 -8.40
CA ASP A 168 14.15 4.95 -7.71
C ASP A 168 14.58 3.51 -8.05
N ASP A 169 13.61 2.55 -8.09
CA ASP A 169 13.88 1.15 -8.38
C ASP A 169 12.63 0.47 -8.98
N GLY A 170 12.85 -0.46 -9.89
CA GLY A 170 11.80 -1.26 -10.52
C GLY A 170 11.61 -0.97 -12.02
N PRO A 171 10.68 -1.71 -12.68
CA PRO A 171 9.87 -2.78 -12.08
C PRO A 171 10.72 -3.99 -11.69
N PHE A 172 10.42 -4.59 -10.54
CA PHE A 172 10.98 -5.85 -10.09
C PHE A 172 9.89 -6.86 -9.79
N LEU A 173 10.19 -8.14 -10.01
CA LEU A 173 9.23 -9.20 -9.76
C LEU A 173 9.12 -9.49 -8.26
N LEU A 174 7.88 -9.70 -7.82
CA LEU A 174 7.50 -10.18 -6.50
C LEU A 174 6.70 -11.47 -6.69
N PRO A 175 7.39 -12.62 -6.80
CA PRO A 175 6.73 -13.89 -7.07
C PRO A 175 5.68 -14.25 -6.03
N PRO A 176 4.65 -15.03 -6.45
CA PRO A 176 4.45 -15.49 -7.82
C PRO A 176 3.63 -14.54 -8.69
N TRP A 177 2.89 -13.57 -8.12
CA TRP A 177 1.78 -12.89 -8.79
C TRP A 177 1.96 -11.38 -9.01
N HIS A 178 2.96 -10.77 -8.38
CA HIS A 178 3.05 -9.31 -8.28
C HIS A 178 4.33 -8.78 -8.91
N TYR A 179 4.33 -7.48 -9.14
CA TYR A 179 5.53 -6.67 -9.39
C TYR A 179 5.54 -5.47 -8.43
N GLY A 180 6.71 -4.90 -8.24
CA GLY A 180 6.91 -3.73 -7.38
C GLY A 180 7.62 -2.59 -8.10
N LEU A 181 7.32 -1.38 -7.66
CA LEU A 181 7.97 -0.12 -8.04
C LEU A 181 8.28 0.67 -6.78
N LYS A 182 9.45 1.29 -6.71
CA LYS A 182 9.83 2.20 -5.64
C LYS A 182 10.12 3.58 -6.23
N PHE A 183 9.47 4.59 -5.71
CA PHE A 183 9.70 5.99 -6.07
C PHE A 183 10.27 6.74 -4.88
N LYS A 184 11.01 7.79 -5.16
CA LYS A 184 11.55 8.73 -4.17
C LYS A 184 10.85 10.08 -4.32
N ALA A 185 10.41 10.66 -3.20
CA ALA A 185 9.88 12.02 -3.14
C ALA A 185 11.00 13.04 -3.37
N VAL A 186 10.78 13.97 -4.30
CA VAL A 186 11.72 15.03 -4.69
C VAL A 186 11.12 16.41 -4.45
#